data_5e9ec3d4cc40356cffc8ae54b466539d
#
_entry.id   5e9ec3d4cc40356cffc8ae54b466539d
#
_cell.length_a   1.000
_cell.length_b   1.000
_cell.length_c   1.000
_cell.angle_alpha   90.00
_cell.angle_beta   90.00
_cell.angle_gamma   90.00
#
_symmetry.space_group_name_H-M   'P 1'
#
loop_
_entity.id
_entity.type
_entity.pdbx_description
1 polymer ?
#
loop_
_entity_poly.entity_id
_entity_poly.type
_entity_poly.pdbx_seq_one_letter_code
_entity_poly.pdbx_strand_id
1 'polypeptide(L)'
;ATGVLAVALGEATKTIPFVTDALKGYRFAVRWGAATATDDASGAVLATRDARPTEAAIRAALPAFRGLIRQVPPQVSAVKVEGRRAYDLARDGEAMDLAARDLWVDRLDLIDAPDADTAVLEMDCGKGGYVRSVARDLG
;
A
#
# COMPACT_ATOMS: atom_id res chain seq x y z
N ALA A 1 2.30 11.46 3.92
CA ALA A 1 1.62 11.39 2.62
C ALA A 1 0.96 12.73 2.33
N THR A 2 0.96 13.13 1.06
CA THR A 2 0.24 14.31 0.55
C THR A 2 -0.80 13.84 -0.46
N GLY A 3 -1.86 14.62 -0.68
CA GLY A 3 -2.88 14.24 -1.65
C GLY A 3 -4.16 15.05 -1.55
N VAL A 4 -5.18 14.64 -2.30
CA VAL A 4 -6.52 15.23 -2.28
C VAL A 4 -7.39 14.45 -1.31
N LEU A 5 -8.02 15.14 -0.38
CA LEU A 5 -9.02 14.61 0.53
C LEU A 5 -10.38 15.24 0.22
N ALA A 6 -11.33 14.42 -0.22
CA ALA A 6 -12.70 14.88 -0.40
C ALA A 6 -13.41 14.99 0.97
N VAL A 7 -13.96 16.16 1.28
CA VAL A 7 -14.73 16.42 2.48
C VAL A 7 -16.15 16.81 2.08
N ALA A 8 -17.14 16.10 2.61
CA ALA A 8 -18.54 16.38 2.36
C ALA A 8 -19.25 16.82 3.65
N LEU A 9 -20.06 17.87 3.57
CA LEU A 9 -20.78 18.47 4.69
C LEU A 9 -22.30 18.43 4.44
N GLY A 10 -23.07 18.18 5.48
CA GLY A 10 -24.53 18.16 5.41
C GLY A 10 -25.04 17.15 4.37
N GLU A 11 -25.94 17.56 3.51
CA GLU A 11 -26.56 16.73 2.48
C GLU A 11 -25.55 16.19 1.44
N ALA A 12 -24.42 16.86 1.24
CA ALA A 12 -23.37 16.37 0.35
C ALA A 12 -22.79 15.01 0.80
N THR A 13 -22.95 14.63 2.08
CA THR A 13 -22.53 13.30 2.56
C THR A 13 -23.23 12.15 1.83
N LYS A 14 -24.40 12.37 1.24
CA LYS A 14 -25.11 11.39 0.42
C LYS A 14 -24.41 11.07 -0.91
N THR A 15 -23.50 11.94 -1.37
CA THR A 15 -22.74 11.74 -2.59
C THR A 15 -21.42 10.96 -2.36
N ILE A 16 -21.02 10.78 -1.11
CA ILE A 16 -19.76 10.08 -0.74
C ILE A 16 -19.61 8.71 -1.41
N PRO A 17 -20.64 7.84 -1.49
CA PRO A 17 -20.49 6.54 -2.15
C PRO A 17 -19.98 6.64 -3.59
N PHE A 18 -20.43 7.64 -4.36
CA PHE A 18 -20.02 7.84 -5.76
C PHE A 18 -18.55 8.23 -5.90
N VAL A 19 -17.98 8.92 -4.89
CA VAL A 19 -16.57 9.31 -4.87
C VAL A 19 -15.70 8.17 -4.31
N THR A 20 -16.18 7.44 -3.32
CA THR A 20 -15.39 6.37 -2.66
C THR A 20 -15.20 5.15 -3.53
N ASP A 21 -16.11 4.89 -4.47
CA ASP A 21 -16.04 3.74 -5.38
C ASP A 21 -15.22 4.03 -6.65
N ALA A 22 -14.80 5.28 -6.86
CA ALA A 22 -13.89 5.63 -7.95
C ALA A 22 -12.48 5.04 -7.73
N LEU A 23 -11.77 4.80 -8.84
CA LEU A 23 -10.35 4.47 -8.80
C LEU A 23 -9.56 5.59 -8.11
N LYS A 24 -8.54 5.20 -7.36
CA LYS A 24 -7.63 6.10 -6.66
C LYS A 24 -6.24 5.96 -7.22
N GLY A 25 -5.67 7.09 -7.65
CA GLY A 25 -4.31 7.18 -8.14
C GLY A 25 -3.33 7.46 -7.01
N TYR A 26 -2.23 6.73 -6.99
CA TYR A 26 -1.14 6.87 -6.03
C TYR A 26 0.19 6.98 -6.76
N ARG A 27 1.07 7.90 -6.30
CA ARG A 27 2.49 7.89 -6.63
C ARG A 27 3.25 7.70 -5.34
N PHE A 28 4.17 6.74 -5.32
CA PHE A 28 4.94 6.39 -4.13
C PHE A 28 6.33 5.90 -4.49
N ALA A 29 7.29 6.13 -3.57
CA ALA A 29 8.63 5.59 -3.67
C ALA A 29 8.75 4.33 -2.82
N VAL A 30 9.36 3.29 -3.38
CA VAL A 30 9.79 2.08 -2.67
C VAL A 30 11.30 2.20 -2.48
N ARG A 31 11.77 2.06 -1.24
CA ARG A 31 13.18 1.95 -0.92
C ARG A 31 13.52 0.51 -0.61
N TRP A 32 14.45 -0.04 -1.39
CA TRP A 32 14.88 -1.43 -1.25
C TRP A 32 15.87 -1.61 -0.09
N GLY A 33 15.98 -2.83 0.40
CA GLY A 33 17.00 -3.26 1.32
C GLY A 33 16.63 -3.23 2.80
N ALA A 34 15.40 -2.84 3.15
CA ALA A 34 14.93 -2.89 4.54
C ALA A 34 13.44 -3.23 4.62
N ALA A 35 13.10 -4.15 5.53
CA ALA A 35 11.71 -4.36 5.97
C ALA A 35 11.49 -3.60 7.28
N THR A 36 10.34 -2.94 7.42
CA THR A 36 10.01 -2.15 8.61
C THR A 36 8.70 -2.62 9.25
N ALA A 37 8.54 -2.34 10.54
CA ALA A 37 7.37 -2.76 11.32
C ALA A 37 6.03 -2.15 10.82
N THR A 38 6.08 -1.05 10.07
CA THR A 38 4.89 -0.35 9.54
C THR A 38 4.73 -0.49 8.04
N ASP A 39 5.63 -1.24 7.37
CA ASP A 39 5.75 -1.31 5.90
C ASP A 39 5.96 0.08 5.25
N ASP A 40 6.48 1.07 5.99
CA ASP A 40 6.85 2.40 5.52
C ASP A 40 8.09 2.95 6.25
N ALA A 41 8.57 4.12 5.83
CA ALA A 41 9.78 4.74 6.36
C ALA A 41 9.70 5.19 7.82
N SER A 42 8.54 5.15 8.46
CA SER A 42 8.36 5.57 9.86
C SER A 42 8.55 4.43 10.87
N GLY A 43 8.49 3.17 10.40
CA GLY A 43 8.64 2.00 11.26
C GLY A 43 10.09 1.67 11.61
N ALA A 44 10.27 1.02 12.76
CA ALA A 44 11.57 0.43 13.11
C ALA A 44 11.98 -0.62 12.07
N VAL A 45 13.26 -0.66 11.72
CA VAL A 45 13.81 -1.67 10.81
C VAL A 45 13.80 -3.04 11.48
N LEU A 46 13.19 -4.01 10.83
CA LEU A 46 13.08 -5.40 11.29
C LEU A 46 14.13 -6.31 10.65
N ALA A 47 14.45 -6.06 9.37
CA ALA A 47 15.43 -6.83 8.61
C ALA A 47 16.06 -5.97 7.52
N THR A 48 17.27 -6.32 7.13
CA THR A 48 18.00 -5.67 6.02
C THR A 48 18.51 -6.71 5.03
N ARG A 49 18.64 -6.30 3.75
CA ARG A 49 19.29 -7.07 2.69
C ARG A 49 20.09 -6.15 1.79
N ASP A 50 21.24 -6.63 1.31
CA ASP A 50 22.10 -5.88 0.39
C ASP A 50 21.67 -6.01 -1.08
N ALA A 51 20.90 -7.06 -1.41
CA ALA A 51 20.41 -7.27 -2.76
C ALA A 51 19.50 -6.13 -3.22
N ARG A 52 19.69 -5.71 -4.47
CA ARG A 52 18.87 -4.67 -5.12
C ARG A 52 18.30 -5.22 -6.42
N PRO A 53 17.01 -5.07 -6.68
CA PRO A 53 16.43 -5.48 -7.94
C PRO A 53 16.92 -4.56 -9.06
N THR A 54 17.14 -5.13 -10.23
CA THR A 54 17.35 -4.32 -11.45
C THR A 54 15.99 -3.73 -11.90
N GLU A 55 16.03 -2.64 -12.67
CA GLU A 55 14.84 -2.06 -13.27
C GLU A 55 14.06 -3.09 -14.10
N ALA A 56 14.78 -3.94 -14.85
CA ALA A 56 14.16 -5.01 -15.63
C ALA A 56 13.43 -6.04 -14.74
N ALA A 57 14.01 -6.40 -13.59
CA ALA A 57 13.37 -7.31 -12.63
C ALA A 57 12.11 -6.69 -12.01
N ILE A 58 12.17 -5.40 -11.64
CA ILE A 58 11.00 -4.66 -11.15
C ILE A 58 9.89 -4.70 -12.20
N ARG A 59 10.17 -4.27 -13.44
CA ARG A 59 9.18 -4.27 -14.53
C ARG A 59 8.58 -5.64 -14.81
N ALA A 60 9.38 -6.70 -14.70
CA ALA A 60 8.92 -8.07 -14.90
C ALA A 60 7.98 -8.56 -13.79
N ALA A 61 8.12 -8.05 -12.57
CA ALA A 61 7.28 -8.42 -11.42
C ALA A 61 5.92 -7.68 -11.42
N LEU A 62 5.83 -6.44 -11.92
CA LEU A 62 4.64 -5.60 -11.84
C LEU A 62 3.35 -6.23 -12.41
N PRO A 63 3.36 -7.02 -13.50
CA PRO A 63 2.14 -7.64 -14.01
C PRO A 63 1.40 -8.53 -13.01
N ALA A 64 2.14 -9.17 -12.08
CA ALA A 64 1.52 -10.00 -11.02
C ALA A 64 0.70 -9.20 -10.00
N PHE A 65 0.88 -7.88 -9.97
CA PHE A 65 0.17 -6.96 -9.07
C PHE A 65 -0.97 -6.20 -9.78
N ARG A 66 -1.35 -6.59 -10.99
CA ARG A 66 -2.44 -5.97 -11.77
C ARG A 66 -3.66 -6.89 -11.84
N GLY A 67 -4.82 -6.29 -12.09
CA GLY A 67 -6.10 -6.99 -12.12
C GLY A 67 -6.64 -7.26 -10.70
N LEU A 68 -7.36 -8.34 -10.52
CA LEU A 68 -7.87 -8.74 -9.22
C LEU A 68 -6.79 -9.49 -8.44
N ILE A 69 -6.24 -8.84 -7.42
CA ILE A 69 -5.21 -9.42 -6.55
C ILE A 69 -5.72 -9.63 -5.14
N ARG A 70 -5.06 -10.50 -4.38
CA ARG A 70 -5.28 -10.65 -2.94
C ARG A 70 -4.17 -9.98 -2.18
N GLN A 71 -4.51 -8.95 -1.40
CA GLN A 71 -3.55 -8.15 -0.64
C GLN A 71 -3.78 -8.31 0.86
N VAL A 72 -2.72 -8.61 1.61
CA VAL A 72 -2.73 -8.58 3.08
C VAL A 72 -2.47 -7.13 3.52
N PRO A 73 -3.39 -6.51 4.27
CA PRO A 73 -3.20 -5.15 4.79
C PRO A 73 -1.96 -5.04 5.68
N PRO A 74 -1.34 -3.84 5.82
CA PRO A 74 -0.27 -3.65 6.79
C PRO A 74 -0.83 -3.75 8.22
N GLN A 75 0.02 -4.20 9.17
CA GLN A 75 -0.36 -4.34 10.58
C GLN A 75 -0.91 -3.03 11.16
N VAL A 76 -0.27 -1.92 10.82
CA VAL A 76 -0.73 -0.59 11.20
C VAL A 76 -1.70 -0.06 10.14
N SER A 77 -2.95 -0.50 10.21
CA SER A 77 -4.01 -0.08 9.27
C SER A 77 -5.34 0.19 9.98
N ALA A 78 -6.27 0.82 9.28
CA ALA A 78 -7.63 1.09 9.78
C ALA A 78 -8.57 -0.12 9.66
N VAL A 79 -8.07 -1.28 9.25
CA VAL A 79 -8.84 -2.52 9.17
C VAL A 79 -9.35 -2.89 10.57
N LYS A 80 -10.61 -3.33 10.65
CA LYS A 80 -11.18 -3.81 11.89
C LYS A 80 -10.97 -5.32 12.03
N VAL A 81 -10.47 -5.74 13.19
CA VAL A 81 -10.32 -7.12 13.63
C VAL A 81 -11.12 -7.26 14.92
N GLU A 82 -12.12 -8.12 14.93
CA GLU A 82 -13.01 -8.33 16.11
C GLU A 82 -13.58 -7.03 16.71
N GLY A 83 -13.90 -6.06 15.84
CA GLY A 83 -14.47 -4.77 16.23
C GLY A 83 -13.45 -3.69 16.63
N ARG A 84 -12.18 -4.04 16.90
CA ARG A 84 -11.07 -3.10 17.17
C ARG A 84 -10.32 -2.78 15.86
N ARG A 85 -9.72 -1.60 15.77
CA ARG A 85 -8.90 -1.26 14.59
C ARG A 85 -7.50 -1.87 14.72
N ALA A 86 -6.96 -2.36 13.61
CA ALA A 86 -5.64 -3.00 13.58
C ALA A 86 -4.53 -2.11 14.14
N TYR A 87 -4.57 -0.79 13.89
CA TYR A 87 -3.55 0.13 14.41
C TYR A 87 -3.59 0.26 15.94
N ASP A 88 -4.77 0.10 16.59
CA ASP A 88 -4.88 0.12 18.05
C ASP A 88 -4.23 -1.14 18.66
N LEU A 89 -4.52 -2.32 18.07
CA LEU A 89 -3.93 -3.61 18.47
C LEU A 89 -2.41 -3.63 18.26
N ALA A 90 -1.94 -3.10 17.11
CA ALA A 90 -0.51 -3.00 16.83
C ALA A 90 0.24 -2.11 17.83
N ARG A 91 -0.40 -1.04 18.34
CA ARG A 91 0.18 -0.18 19.41
C ARG A 91 0.27 -0.91 20.74
N ASP A 92 -0.64 -1.85 21.02
CA ASP A 92 -0.63 -2.70 22.19
C ASP A 92 0.41 -3.85 22.09
N GLY A 93 1.14 -3.92 20.94
CA GLY A 93 2.17 -4.93 20.70
C GLY A 93 1.61 -6.29 20.22
N GLU A 94 0.34 -6.36 19.90
CA GLU A 94 -0.31 -7.57 19.39
C GLU A 94 -0.05 -7.72 17.88
N ALA A 95 0.65 -8.79 17.48
CA ALA A 95 0.76 -9.19 16.08
C ALA A 95 -0.57 -9.84 15.65
N MET A 96 -1.11 -9.41 14.51
CA MET A 96 -2.38 -9.90 14.00
C MET A 96 -2.19 -10.69 12.72
N ASP A 97 -2.93 -11.80 12.61
CA ASP A 97 -3.09 -12.49 11.32
C ASP A 97 -4.21 -11.79 10.52
N LEU A 98 -3.81 -10.85 9.67
CA LEU A 98 -4.74 -10.09 8.84
C LEU A 98 -5.08 -10.90 7.58
N ALA A 99 -6.35 -11.23 7.41
CA ALA A 99 -6.82 -11.91 6.22
C ALA A 99 -6.56 -11.08 4.95
N ALA A 100 -6.11 -11.76 3.90
CA ALA A 100 -5.97 -11.15 2.59
C ALA A 100 -7.33 -10.70 2.06
N ARG A 101 -7.38 -9.55 1.37
CA ARG A 101 -8.57 -8.95 0.80
C ARG A 101 -8.41 -8.76 -0.70
N ASP A 102 -9.50 -8.90 -1.41
CA ASP A 102 -9.53 -8.65 -2.84
C ASP A 102 -9.35 -7.15 -3.12
N LEU A 103 -8.47 -6.84 -4.06
CA LEU A 103 -8.20 -5.50 -4.55
C LEU A 103 -8.11 -5.53 -6.07
N TRP A 104 -8.86 -4.65 -6.73
CA TRP A 104 -8.68 -4.39 -8.16
C TRP A 104 -7.58 -3.34 -8.35
N VAL A 105 -6.55 -3.69 -9.10
CA VAL A 105 -5.47 -2.80 -9.54
C VAL A 105 -5.57 -2.64 -11.05
N ASP A 106 -5.98 -1.46 -11.47
CA ASP A 106 -6.15 -1.14 -12.89
C ASP A 106 -4.80 -0.92 -13.58
N ARG A 107 -3.90 -0.21 -12.88
CA ARG A 107 -2.56 0.14 -13.38
C ARG A 107 -1.55 0.10 -12.22
N LEU A 108 -0.35 -0.41 -12.53
CA LEU A 108 0.84 -0.30 -11.66
C LEU A 108 2.07 -0.23 -12.55
N ASP A 109 2.76 0.90 -12.57
CA ASP A 109 3.88 1.15 -13.44
C ASP A 109 5.10 1.68 -12.69
N LEU A 110 6.29 1.29 -13.17
CA LEU A 110 7.55 1.91 -12.76
C LEU A 110 7.74 3.20 -13.58
N ILE A 111 7.75 4.34 -12.88
CA ILE A 111 7.87 5.67 -13.47
C ILE A 111 9.33 6.12 -13.51
N ASP A 112 10.08 5.82 -12.43
CA ASP A 112 11.47 6.23 -12.30
C ASP A 112 12.24 5.29 -11.38
N ALA A 113 13.55 5.22 -11.56
CA ALA A 113 14.50 4.53 -10.70
C ALA A 113 15.72 5.44 -10.52
N PRO A 114 15.63 6.46 -9.65
CA PRO A 114 16.65 7.52 -9.55
C PRO A 114 17.99 7.01 -9.05
N ASP A 115 17.99 5.90 -8.34
CA ASP A 115 19.19 5.22 -7.84
C ASP A 115 18.93 3.71 -7.64
N ALA A 116 19.96 2.96 -7.27
CA ALA A 116 19.85 1.52 -7.04
C ALA A 116 18.95 1.14 -5.86
N ASP A 117 18.75 2.04 -4.91
CA ASP A 117 17.98 1.82 -3.68
C ASP A 117 16.52 2.22 -3.81
N THR A 118 16.13 2.94 -4.88
CA THR A 118 14.82 3.60 -4.96
C THR A 118 14.13 3.35 -6.28
N ALA A 119 12.86 2.97 -6.22
CA ALA A 119 11.95 2.96 -7.37
C ALA A 119 10.73 3.84 -7.10
N VAL A 120 10.28 4.59 -8.10
CA VAL A 120 9.06 5.39 -8.05
C VAL A 120 7.98 4.70 -8.88
N LEU A 121 6.87 4.40 -8.25
CA LEU A 121 5.74 3.69 -8.85
C LEU A 121 4.49 4.58 -8.90
N GLU A 122 3.67 4.35 -9.92
CA GLU A 122 2.28 4.84 -9.99
C GLU A 122 1.31 3.67 -10.02
N MET A 123 0.23 3.79 -9.26
CA MET A 123 -0.82 2.79 -9.15
C MET A 123 -2.19 3.44 -9.20
N ASP A 124 -3.08 2.89 -10.03
CA ASP A 124 -4.51 3.17 -10.00
C ASP A 124 -5.24 1.91 -9.51
N CYS A 125 -6.01 2.04 -8.44
CA CYS A 125 -6.69 0.89 -7.85
C CYS A 125 -8.04 1.27 -7.23
N GLY A 126 -8.85 0.25 -6.98
CA GLY A 126 -10.10 0.35 -6.23
C GLY A 126 -9.89 0.73 -4.76
N LYS A 127 -10.98 0.92 -4.04
CA LYS A 127 -10.93 1.25 -2.61
C LYS A 127 -10.28 0.13 -1.79
N GLY A 128 -9.57 0.53 -0.74
CA GLY A 128 -8.95 -0.40 0.21
C GLY A 128 -7.54 -0.85 -0.19
N GLY A 129 -6.98 -0.32 -1.29
CA GLY A 129 -5.60 -0.58 -1.67
C GLY A 129 -4.59 0.08 -0.73
N TYR A 130 -3.53 -0.67 -0.40
CA TYR A 130 -2.42 -0.24 0.45
C TYR A 130 -1.12 -0.25 -0.36
N VAL A 131 -0.59 0.94 -0.67
CA VAL A 131 0.72 1.07 -1.35
C VAL A 131 1.85 0.45 -0.53
N ARG A 132 1.74 0.47 0.81
CA ARG A 132 2.69 -0.18 1.72
C ARG A 132 2.76 -1.69 1.54
N SER A 133 1.60 -2.34 1.37
CA SER A 133 1.56 -3.78 1.08
C SER A 133 2.14 -4.09 -0.30
N VAL A 134 1.89 -3.26 -1.32
CA VAL A 134 2.54 -3.42 -2.64
C VAL A 134 4.05 -3.31 -2.50
N ALA A 135 4.57 -2.32 -1.76
CA ALA A 135 6.00 -2.13 -1.55
C ALA A 135 6.62 -3.34 -0.82
N ARG A 136 5.98 -3.85 0.25
CA ARG A 136 6.41 -5.03 1.00
C ARG A 136 6.43 -6.29 0.12
N ASP A 137 5.36 -6.53 -0.62
CA ASP A 137 5.18 -7.78 -1.38
C ASP A 137 6.01 -7.79 -2.68
N LEU A 138 6.47 -6.61 -3.15
CA LEU A 138 7.36 -6.45 -4.29
C LEU A 138 8.84 -6.62 -3.89
N GLY A 139 9.24 -6.31 -2.65
CA GLY A 139 10.61 -6.37 -2.13
C GLY A 139 10.96 -7.72 -1.56
#